data_95fbcf7d7fa4ad1d63e1e9f099d1ed9a
#
_entry.id   95fbcf7d7fa4ad1d63e1e9f099d1ed9a
#
_cell.length_a   1.000
_cell.length_b   1.000
_cell.length_c   1.000
_cell.angle_alpha   90.00
_cell.angle_beta   90.00
_cell.angle_gamma   90.00
#
_symmetry.space_group_name_H-M   'P 1'
#
loop_
_entity.id
_entity.type
_entity.pdbx_description
1 polymer ?
#
loop_
_entity_poly.entity_id
_entity_poly.type
_entity_poly.pdbx_seq_one_letter_code
_entity_poly.pdbx_strand_id
1 'polypeptide(L)'
;NNILYTSNSVGFDEIRTAVELGVNVNIDSLSNLEKFGQKFGETKAIGVRIRPDVMAGGNLKISTGHIKSKFGIPLTQLDALKSLQEKYKIHIRTLHIHTGSEIKDVAVFMKSAEVFDTLLPHFPSVEVLDFGGGFKVPYAPGEQGTDMALLGAEVNKVMKQLSEKFGRDFTAWFEPGKYMVSEAGFFIAKVNVLKNSGDFIFAGLNTGLNHLIRPMFYDAYHHIDNISSPKNPMKQYAVVGNICETDTFAWDRAIPEITEGDLLVFYNAGAYGYEMASNYNARFKPAQV
;
A
#
# COMPACT_ATOMS: atom_id res chain seq x y z
N ASN A 1 5.50 20.33 -11.67
CA ASN A 1 5.28 18.91 -11.82
C ASN A 1 4.53 18.39 -10.58
N ASN A 2 3.42 17.65 -10.80
CA ASN A 2 2.54 17.15 -9.73
C ASN A 2 2.81 15.66 -9.42
N ILE A 3 3.97 15.14 -9.83
CA ILE A 3 4.39 13.77 -9.54
C ILE A 3 5.27 13.78 -8.30
N LEU A 4 5.01 12.86 -7.38
CA LEU A 4 5.86 12.56 -6.24
C LEU A 4 6.37 11.12 -6.37
N TYR A 5 7.68 10.93 -6.25
CA TYR A 5 8.33 9.63 -6.24
C TYR A 5 8.80 9.31 -4.82
N THR A 6 8.06 8.42 -4.17
CA THR A 6 8.39 7.88 -2.84
C THR A 6 9.05 6.52 -3.01
N SER A 7 10.36 6.50 -3.14
CA SER A 7 11.16 5.30 -3.37
C SER A 7 11.55 4.60 -2.07
N ASN A 8 11.98 3.34 -2.20
CA ASN A 8 12.56 2.59 -1.10
C ASN A 8 13.70 1.70 -1.62
N SER A 9 14.86 1.81 -0.97
CA SER A 9 16.04 0.96 -1.25
C SER A 9 16.50 0.99 -2.72
N VAL A 10 16.31 2.10 -3.42
CA VAL A 10 16.76 2.31 -4.81
C VAL A 10 18.16 2.90 -4.86
N GLY A 11 18.85 2.77 -5.99
CA GLY A 11 20.13 3.43 -6.24
C GLY A 11 19.97 4.94 -6.41
N PHE A 12 21.02 5.71 -6.07
CA PHE A 12 20.97 7.17 -6.19
C PHE A 12 20.77 7.65 -7.64
N ASP A 13 21.22 6.90 -8.63
CA ASP A 13 21.04 7.26 -10.06
C ASP A 13 19.57 7.35 -10.46
N GLU A 14 18.71 6.52 -9.89
CA GLU A 14 17.26 6.56 -10.11
C GLU A 14 16.66 7.83 -9.47
N ILE A 15 17.03 8.15 -8.23
CA ILE A 15 16.63 9.39 -7.54
C ILE A 15 17.10 10.61 -8.34
N ARG A 16 18.36 10.62 -8.77
CA ARG A 16 18.93 11.69 -9.57
C ARG A 16 18.12 11.92 -10.85
N THR A 17 17.82 10.85 -11.58
CA THR A 17 17.02 10.92 -12.81
C THR A 17 15.65 11.54 -12.54
N ALA A 18 14.95 11.12 -11.48
CA ALA A 18 13.66 11.68 -11.10
C ALA A 18 13.76 13.20 -10.80
N VAL A 19 14.76 13.63 -10.03
CA VAL A 19 15.01 15.03 -9.69
C VAL A 19 15.34 15.85 -10.94
N GLU A 20 16.18 15.36 -11.83
CA GLU A 20 16.57 16.02 -13.09
C GLU A 20 15.38 16.18 -14.05
N LEU A 21 14.42 15.24 -14.03
CA LEU A 21 13.14 15.35 -14.75
C LEU A 21 12.11 16.27 -14.06
N GLY A 22 12.46 16.86 -12.92
CA GLY A 22 11.58 17.76 -12.17
C GLY A 22 10.50 17.04 -11.37
N VAL A 23 10.66 15.74 -11.08
CA VAL A 23 9.78 14.98 -10.19
C VAL A 23 10.14 15.27 -8.74
N ASN A 24 9.13 15.49 -7.88
CA ASN A 24 9.35 15.57 -6.43
C ASN A 24 9.77 14.21 -5.90
N VAL A 25 10.67 14.16 -4.94
CA VAL A 25 11.17 12.91 -4.38
C VAL A 25 11.12 12.91 -2.85
N ASN A 26 10.75 11.78 -2.26
CA ASN A 26 10.92 11.48 -0.84
C ASN A 26 12.11 10.53 -0.69
N ILE A 27 13.16 10.95 0.01
CA ILE A 27 14.36 10.15 0.27
C ILE A 27 14.20 9.41 1.60
N ASP A 28 14.52 8.12 1.61
CA ASP A 28 14.25 7.20 2.72
C ASP A 28 15.52 6.72 3.47
N SER A 29 16.69 7.22 3.10
CA SER A 29 17.97 6.79 3.70
C SER A 29 19.01 7.90 3.78
N LEU A 30 19.85 7.89 4.84
CA LEU A 30 20.93 8.86 5.00
C LEU A 30 21.96 8.77 3.88
N SER A 31 22.24 7.55 3.37
CA SER A 31 23.19 7.36 2.27
C SER A 31 22.74 8.06 0.99
N ASN A 32 21.46 7.93 0.61
CA ASN A 32 20.94 8.64 -0.55
C ASN A 32 20.81 10.15 -0.29
N LEU A 33 20.48 10.54 0.94
CA LEU A 33 20.43 11.96 1.33
C LEU A 33 21.82 12.62 1.21
N GLU A 34 22.88 11.93 1.65
CA GLU A 34 24.24 12.45 1.50
C GLU A 34 24.63 12.63 0.02
N LYS A 35 24.36 11.62 -0.81
CA LYS A 35 24.62 11.70 -2.26
C LYS A 35 23.81 12.81 -2.93
N PHE A 36 22.55 13.01 -2.47
CA PHE A 36 21.74 14.12 -2.93
C PHE A 36 22.37 15.46 -2.57
N GLY A 37 22.79 15.61 -1.31
CA GLY A 37 23.47 16.82 -0.84
C GLY A 37 24.76 17.13 -1.61
N GLN A 38 25.58 16.13 -1.89
CA GLN A 38 26.80 16.25 -2.72
C GLN A 38 26.49 16.70 -4.14
N LYS A 39 25.39 16.23 -4.74
CA LYS A 39 25.06 16.51 -6.14
C LYS A 39 24.29 17.83 -6.33
N PHE A 40 23.30 18.08 -5.48
CA PHE A 40 22.31 19.15 -5.67
C PHE A 40 22.39 20.25 -4.60
N GLY A 41 22.82 19.90 -3.38
CA GLY A 41 22.89 20.86 -2.26
C GLY A 41 21.54 21.56 -2.02
N GLU A 42 21.57 22.89 -2.01
CA GLU A 42 20.40 23.76 -1.83
C GLU A 42 19.57 24.02 -3.10
N THR A 43 20.05 23.55 -4.28
CA THR A 43 19.44 23.92 -5.57
C THR A 43 18.11 23.21 -5.86
N LYS A 44 17.81 22.14 -5.14
CA LYS A 44 16.58 21.35 -5.29
C LYS A 44 15.97 21.07 -3.92
N ALA A 45 14.65 21.23 -3.82
CA ALA A 45 13.90 20.83 -2.64
C ALA A 45 13.53 19.35 -2.71
N ILE A 46 13.51 18.68 -1.55
CA ILE A 46 13.12 17.28 -1.42
C ILE A 46 12.21 17.03 -0.23
N GLY A 47 11.61 15.85 -0.21
CA GLY A 47 11.03 15.26 0.99
C GLY A 47 11.96 14.22 1.61
N VAL A 48 11.78 13.99 2.90
CA VAL A 48 12.42 12.89 3.64
C VAL A 48 11.38 12.00 4.27
N ARG A 49 11.52 10.68 4.08
CA ARG A 49 10.66 9.70 4.73
C ARG A 49 11.21 9.34 6.09
N ILE A 50 10.44 9.63 7.11
CA ILE A 50 10.76 9.28 8.50
C ILE A 50 10.00 8.03 8.92
N ARG A 51 10.68 7.13 9.63
CA ARG A 51 10.06 5.98 10.27
C ARG A 51 9.64 6.36 11.69
N PRO A 52 8.33 6.43 11.98
CA PRO A 52 7.83 6.91 13.27
C PRO A 52 7.95 5.89 14.40
N ASP A 53 8.39 4.65 14.12
CA ASP A 53 8.47 3.52 15.05
C ASP A 53 7.13 3.18 15.75
N VAL A 54 6.03 3.43 15.03
CA VAL A 54 4.65 3.11 15.44
C VAL A 54 4.16 1.87 14.71
N MET A 55 3.60 0.91 15.46
CA MET A 55 2.93 -0.25 14.87
C MET A 55 1.56 0.13 14.34
N ALA A 56 1.30 -0.10 13.06
CA ALA A 56 0.00 0.09 12.43
C ALA A 56 -0.30 -1.02 11.41
N GLY A 57 -1.59 -1.34 11.22
CA GLY A 57 -2.06 -2.37 10.30
C GLY A 57 -2.14 -3.78 10.89
N GLY A 58 -2.89 -4.63 10.22
CA GLY A 58 -3.23 -5.99 10.68
C GLY A 58 -2.22 -7.09 10.33
N ASN A 59 -1.21 -6.83 9.48
CA ASN A 59 -0.26 -7.83 9.02
C ASN A 59 1.17 -7.27 9.01
N LEU A 60 2.10 -7.97 9.66
CA LEU A 60 3.52 -7.57 9.75
C LEU A 60 4.21 -7.44 8.38
N LYS A 61 3.78 -8.21 7.38
CA LYS A 61 4.35 -8.14 6.01
C LYS A 61 4.06 -6.82 5.29
N ILE A 62 3.05 -6.07 5.74
CA ILE A 62 2.62 -4.81 5.14
C ILE A 62 2.65 -3.63 6.13
N SER A 63 3.15 -3.84 7.35
CA SER A 63 3.43 -2.77 8.32
C SER A 63 4.80 -2.17 8.02
N THR A 64 4.90 -0.85 7.87
CA THR A 64 6.12 -0.14 7.46
C THR A 64 6.68 0.79 8.52
N GLY A 65 5.94 1.02 9.60
CA GLY A 65 6.31 1.96 10.67
C GLY A 65 7.08 1.34 11.84
N HIS A 66 7.28 0.02 11.89
CA HIS A 66 7.88 -0.67 13.04
C HIS A 66 9.41 -0.73 12.97
N ILE A 67 10.07 -1.01 14.12
CA ILE A 67 11.53 -0.98 14.26
C ILE A 67 12.32 -1.92 13.33
N LYS A 68 11.72 -3.03 12.89
CA LYS A 68 12.33 -3.96 11.92
C LYS A 68 11.98 -3.63 10.47
N SER A 69 11.30 -2.51 10.23
CA SER A 69 10.95 -2.07 8.88
C SER A 69 12.19 -1.56 8.14
N LYS A 70 12.28 -1.89 6.84
CA LYS A 70 13.33 -1.37 5.96
C LYS A 70 13.08 0.07 5.51
N PHE A 71 11.90 0.61 5.75
CA PHE A 71 11.44 1.89 5.19
C PHE A 71 11.80 3.08 6.09
N GLY A 72 12.23 4.17 5.45
CA GLY A 72 12.41 5.46 6.09
C GLY A 72 13.64 5.58 7.01
N ILE A 73 14.01 6.81 7.29
CA ILE A 73 15.07 7.15 8.25
C ILE A 73 14.47 7.05 9.66
N PRO A 74 15.01 6.19 10.55
CA PRO A 74 14.50 6.07 11.89
C PRO A 74 14.74 7.34 12.73
N LEU A 75 13.86 7.65 13.66
CA LEU A 75 14.01 8.79 14.57
C LEU A 75 15.34 8.79 15.36
N THR A 76 15.90 7.62 15.63
CA THR A 76 17.22 7.49 16.26
C THR A 76 18.38 8.05 15.44
N GLN A 77 18.15 8.32 14.14
CA GLN A 77 19.13 8.92 13.23
C GLN A 77 18.85 10.40 12.94
N LEU A 78 17.99 11.06 13.71
CA LEU A 78 17.61 12.45 13.49
C LEU A 78 18.82 13.41 13.50
N ASP A 79 19.77 13.20 14.40
CA ASP A 79 20.97 14.05 14.48
C ASP A 79 21.88 13.91 13.26
N ALA A 80 22.00 12.68 12.72
CA ALA A 80 22.72 12.46 11.47
C ALA A 80 22.00 13.11 10.28
N LEU A 81 20.67 13.04 10.24
CA LEU A 81 19.84 13.70 9.22
C LEU A 81 20.06 15.22 9.24
N LYS A 82 20.02 15.84 10.43
CA LYS A 82 20.28 17.29 10.61
C LYS A 82 21.68 17.67 10.18
N SER A 83 22.69 16.88 10.59
CA SER A 83 24.07 17.12 10.21
C SER A 83 24.28 17.11 8.69
N LEU A 84 23.62 16.18 7.95
CA LEU A 84 23.67 16.16 6.50
C LEU A 84 22.93 17.34 5.87
N GLN A 85 21.77 17.69 6.41
CA GLN A 85 21.04 18.88 5.97
C GLN A 85 21.89 20.16 6.06
N GLU A 86 22.51 20.38 7.22
CA GLU A 86 23.36 21.55 7.48
C GLU A 86 24.61 21.55 6.59
N LYS A 87 25.32 20.39 6.54
CA LYS A 87 26.57 20.24 5.77
C LYS A 87 26.39 20.58 4.29
N TYR A 88 25.28 20.16 3.71
CA TYR A 88 25.03 20.32 2.28
C TYR A 88 23.96 21.38 1.97
N LYS A 89 23.43 22.06 3.00
CA LYS A 89 22.33 23.05 2.89
C LYS A 89 21.11 22.48 2.16
N ILE A 90 20.75 21.24 2.46
CA ILE A 90 19.65 20.57 1.78
C ILE A 90 18.32 21.24 2.14
N HIS A 91 17.52 21.62 1.14
CA HIS A 91 16.19 22.17 1.34
C HIS A 91 15.17 21.03 1.51
N ILE A 92 14.88 20.66 2.76
CA ILE A 92 13.83 19.67 3.10
C ILE A 92 12.51 20.42 3.16
N ARG A 93 11.70 20.21 2.11
CA ARG A 93 10.37 20.81 1.95
C ARG A 93 9.25 19.94 2.50
N THR A 94 9.41 18.61 2.45
CA THR A 94 8.37 17.64 2.82
C THR A 94 8.88 16.71 3.92
N LEU A 95 8.09 16.54 4.97
CA LEU A 95 8.20 15.41 5.90
C LEU A 95 7.17 14.37 5.54
N HIS A 96 7.62 13.17 5.22
CA HIS A 96 6.77 12.04 4.85
C HIS A 96 6.82 10.94 5.90
N ILE A 97 5.67 10.42 6.24
CA ILE A 97 5.50 9.20 7.05
C ILE A 97 4.60 8.22 6.30
N HIS A 98 4.84 6.93 6.48
CA HIS A 98 3.90 5.89 6.05
C HIS A 98 4.02 4.70 6.98
N THR A 99 2.94 4.35 7.67
CA THR A 99 2.95 3.38 8.77
C THR A 99 2.54 1.97 8.36
N GLY A 100 1.94 1.82 7.19
CA GLY A 100 1.54 0.50 6.69
C GLY A 100 0.28 0.51 5.85
N SER A 101 -0.37 -0.64 5.78
CA SER A 101 -1.61 -0.85 5.02
C SER A 101 -2.68 -1.50 5.91
N GLU A 102 -3.94 -1.51 5.46
CA GLU A 102 -5.09 -2.03 6.20
C GLU A 102 -5.39 -1.25 7.51
N ILE A 103 -5.11 0.05 7.54
CA ILE A 103 -5.35 0.91 8.69
C ILE A 103 -6.82 1.32 8.69
N LYS A 104 -7.63 0.65 9.51
CA LYS A 104 -9.04 0.97 9.72
C LYS A 104 -9.22 2.08 10.76
N ASP A 105 -8.46 1.98 11.85
CA ASP A 105 -8.59 2.88 13.00
C ASP A 105 -7.88 4.21 12.73
N VAL A 106 -8.66 5.27 12.65
CA VAL A 106 -8.17 6.63 12.46
C VAL A 106 -7.26 7.09 13.61
N ALA A 107 -7.51 6.66 14.85
CA ALA A 107 -6.66 7.03 15.99
C ALA A 107 -5.24 6.46 15.83
N VAL A 108 -5.10 5.22 15.34
CA VAL A 108 -3.78 4.63 15.05
C VAL A 108 -3.06 5.39 13.95
N PHE A 109 -3.78 5.80 12.90
CA PHE A 109 -3.22 6.64 11.83
C PHE A 109 -2.75 7.99 12.39
N MET A 110 -3.57 8.67 13.18
CA MET A 110 -3.26 9.98 13.76
C MET A 110 -2.10 9.91 14.76
N LYS A 111 -1.96 8.81 15.52
CA LYS A 111 -0.82 8.62 16.42
C LYS A 111 0.52 8.68 15.68
N SER A 112 0.59 8.17 14.46
CA SER A 112 1.82 8.27 13.67
C SER A 112 2.13 9.70 13.23
N ALA A 113 1.11 10.54 13.11
CA ALA A 113 1.26 11.95 12.75
C ALA A 113 1.84 12.82 13.88
N GLU A 114 1.80 12.34 15.13
CA GLU A 114 2.42 13.05 16.27
C GLU A 114 3.92 13.26 16.07
N VAL A 115 4.57 12.45 15.24
CA VAL A 115 6.00 12.61 14.91
C VAL A 115 6.30 13.95 14.22
N PHE A 116 5.34 14.52 13.50
CA PHE A 116 5.54 15.83 12.87
C PHE A 116 5.78 16.94 13.91
N ASP A 117 5.07 16.88 15.04
CA ASP A 117 5.28 17.82 16.14
C ASP A 117 6.71 17.80 16.70
N THR A 118 7.30 16.60 16.74
CA THR A 118 8.70 16.42 17.18
C THR A 118 9.71 16.90 16.13
N LEU A 119 9.41 16.75 14.85
CA LEU A 119 10.36 17.02 13.76
C LEU A 119 10.36 18.49 13.31
N LEU A 120 9.21 19.13 13.29
CA LEU A 120 9.03 20.49 12.75
C LEU A 120 9.96 21.56 13.36
N PRO A 121 10.33 21.50 14.68
CA PRO A 121 11.32 22.43 15.24
C PRO A 121 12.70 22.35 14.57
N HIS A 122 13.04 21.22 14.00
CA HIS A 122 14.34 20.95 13.38
C HIS A 122 14.39 21.29 11.89
N PHE A 123 13.21 21.44 11.24
CA PHE A 123 13.11 21.63 9.79
C PHE A 123 12.25 22.86 9.46
N PRO A 124 12.78 24.07 9.61
CA PRO A 124 12.00 25.31 9.41
C PRO A 124 11.55 25.53 7.96
N SER A 125 12.17 24.86 6.99
CA SER A 125 11.83 24.94 5.55
C SER A 125 10.68 24.01 5.12
N VAL A 126 10.16 23.18 6.03
CA VAL A 126 9.07 22.24 5.69
C VAL A 126 7.77 22.99 5.45
N GLU A 127 7.15 22.74 4.32
CA GLU A 127 5.85 23.26 3.88
C GLU A 127 4.79 22.18 3.78
N VAL A 128 5.20 20.93 3.58
CA VAL A 128 4.32 19.80 3.29
C VAL A 128 4.48 18.71 4.34
N LEU A 129 3.34 18.22 4.85
CA LEU A 129 3.24 17.06 5.72
C LEU A 129 2.54 15.95 4.94
N ASP A 130 3.31 14.94 4.56
CA ASP A 130 2.82 13.80 3.79
C ASP A 130 2.53 12.64 4.75
N PHE A 131 1.26 12.32 4.88
CA PHE A 131 0.75 11.30 5.78
C PHE A 131 0.83 9.88 5.18
N GLY A 132 1.28 9.74 3.92
CA GLY A 132 1.29 8.47 3.20
C GLY A 132 -0.11 7.99 2.87
N GLY A 133 -0.29 6.68 2.87
CA GLY A 133 -1.57 6.03 2.57
C GLY A 133 -1.84 4.89 3.55
N GLY A 134 -2.37 3.80 3.01
CA GLY A 134 -2.62 2.58 3.80
C GLY A 134 -4.05 2.45 4.29
N PHE A 135 -4.97 3.25 3.80
CA PHE A 135 -6.38 3.21 4.14
C PHE A 135 -6.98 1.84 3.81
N LYS A 136 -7.78 1.31 4.75
CA LYS A 136 -8.43 0.01 4.61
C LYS A 136 -9.56 0.09 3.59
N VAL A 137 -9.54 -0.88 2.66
CA VAL A 137 -10.64 -1.16 1.74
C VAL A 137 -11.45 -2.33 2.30
N PRO A 138 -12.78 -2.30 2.28
CA PRO A 138 -13.60 -3.45 2.67
C PRO A 138 -13.50 -4.54 1.57
N TYR A 139 -13.00 -5.71 1.94
CA TYR A 139 -12.89 -6.85 1.02
C TYR A 139 -13.98 -7.89 1.23
N ALA A 140 -14.44 -8.07 2.48
CA ALA A 140 -15.50 -9.02 2.81
C ALA A 140 -16.88 -8.33 2.88
N PRO A 141 -17.97 -9.03 2.56
CA PRO A 141 -19.32 -8.51 2.75
C PRO A 141 -19.56 -8.06 4.19
N GLY A 142 -20.07 -6.83 4.37
CA GLY A 142 -20.31 -6.23 5.69
C GLY A 142 -19.06 -5.68 6.40
N GLU A 143 -17.88 -5.84 5.83
CA GLU A 143 -16.67 -5.22 6.35
C GLU A 143 -16.71 -3.70 6.13
N GLN A 144 -16.09 -2.96 7.05
CA GLN A 144 -15.97 -1.50 6.94
C GLN A 144 -14.54 -1.10 6.64
N GLY A 145 -14.35 -0.16 5.71
CA GLY A 145 -13.09 0.51 5.44
C GLY A 145 -12.73 1.58 6.48
N THR A 146 -11.71 2.36 6.17
CA THR A 146 -11.36 3.56 6.94
C THR A 146 -12.48 4.59 6.84
N ASP A 147 -12.89 5.16 7.96
CA ASP A 147 -13.83 6.30 7.97
C ASP A 147 -13.09 7.56 7.48
N MET A 148 -13.32 7.90 6.22
CA MET A 148 -12.64 9.02 5.56
C MET A 148 -13.15 10.38 6.06
N ALA A 149 -14.39 10.47 6.54
CA ALA A 149 -14.94 11.70 7.09
C ALA A 149 -14.29 12.01 8.45
N LEU A 150 -14.21 11.00 9.32
CA LEU A 150 -13.50 11.10 10.60
C LEU A 150 -12.00 11.39 10.37
N LEU A 151 -11.36 10.69 9.44
CA LEU A 151 -9.96 10.94 9.10
C LEU A 151 -9.73 12.39 8.67
N GLY A 152 -10.56 12.92 7.78
CA GLY A 152 -10.46 14.29 7.30
C GLY A 152 -10.64 15.31 8.44
N ALA A 153 -11.57 15.05 9.36
CA ALA A 153 -11.79 15.91 10.53
C ALA A 153 -10.55 15.92 11.47
N GLU A 154 -9.99 14.75 11.78
CA GLU A 154 -8.83 14.65 12.68
C GLU A 154 -7.56 15.22 12.04
N VAL A 155 -7.33 14.96 10.75
CA VAL A 155 -6.21 15.59 10.03
C VAL A 155 -6.33 17.11 10.03
N ASN A 156 -7.51 17.67 9.73
CA ASN A 156 -7.73 19.11 9.75
C ASN A 156 -7.46 19.72 11.14
N LYS A 157 -7.86 19.03 12.21
CA LYS A 157 -7.58 19.43 13.58
C LYS A 157 -6.07 19.49 13.86
N VAL A 158 -5.33 18.42 13.50
CA VAL A 158 -3.86 18.36 13.67
C VAL A 158 -3.17 19.44 12.84
N MET A 159 -3.57 19.62 11.59
CA MET A 159 -2.99 20.65 10.71
C MET A 159 -3.16 22.06 11.30
N LYS A 160 -4.35 22.39 11.84
CA LYS A 160 -4.59 23.67 12.53
C LYS A 160 -3.70 23.82 13.76
N GLN A 161 -3.64 22.79 14.62
CA GLN A 161 -2.81 22.82 15.83
C GLN A 161 -1.33 23.06 15.49
N LEU A 162 -0.81 22.38 14.46
CA LEU A 162 0.57 22.56 14.01
C LEU A 162 0.79 23.95 13.41
N SER A 163 -0.13 24.46 12.60
CA SER A 163 -0.04 25.82 12.03
C SER A 163 -0.04 26.88 13.12
N GLU A 164 -0.92 26.79 14.11
CA GLU A 164 -0.96 27.71 15.25
C GLU A 164 0.33 27.64 16.08
N LYS A 165 0.80 26.40 16.40
CA LYS A 165 2.00 26.18 17.22
C LYS A 165 3.28 26.73 16.56
N PHE A 166 3.42 26.55 15.25
CA PHE A 166 4.64 26.94 14.51
C PHE A 166 4.53 28.26 13.77
N GLY A 167 3.37 28.93 13.82
CA GLY A 167 3.13 30.24 13.22
C GLY A 167 3.24 30.26 11.69
N ARG A 168 2.94 29.14 11.03
CA ARG A 168 2.98 28.98 9.57
C ARG A 168 2.03 27.92 9.07
N ASP A 169 1.56 28.05 7.85
CA ASP A 169 0.67 27.08 7.22
C ASP A 169 1.43 25.88 6.66
N PHE A 170 0.77 24.71 6.69
CA PHE A 170 1.26 23.48 6.10
C PHE A 170 0.24 22.92 5.10
N THR A 171 0.73 22.24 4.08
CA THR A 171 -0.10 21.47 3.14
C THR A 171 -0.08 19.99 3.51
N ALA A 172 -1.25 19.36 3.63
CA ALA A 172 -1.35 17.93 3.84
C ALA A 172 -1.30 17.18 2.50
N TRP A 173 -0.45 16.17 2.39
CA TRP A 173 -0.42 15.23 1.27
C TRP A 173 -0.75 13.82 1.72
N PHE A 174 -1.25 13.02 0.76
CA PHE A 174 -1.60 11.60 0.96
C PHE A 174 -1.23 10.80 -0.28
N GLU A 175 -0.91 9.51 -0.07
CA GLU A 175 -0.53 8.55 -1.11
C GLU A 175 -1.50 7.33 -1.14
N PRO A 176 -2.83 7.50 -1.41
CA PRO A 176 -3.85 6.48 -1.24
C PRO A 176 -3.92 5.49 -2.41
N GLY A 177 -2.86 4.72 -2.71
CA GLY A 177 -2.79 3.82 -3.87
C GLY A 177 -3.92 2.78 -3.90
N LYS A 178 -3.89 1.80 -2.99
CA LYS A 178 -4.85 0.69 -2.93
C LYS A 178 -6.30 1.17 -2.78
N TYR A 179 -6.53 2.14 -1.92
CA TYR A 179 -7.86 2.67 -1.62
C TYR A 179 -8.58 3.21 -2.88
N MET A 180 -7.83 3.79 -3.81
CA MET A 180 -8.39 4.43 -5.02
C MET A 180 -8.82 3.44 -6.09
N VAL A 181 -8.20 2.25 -6.17
CA VAL A 181 -8.35 1.38 -7.35
C VAL A 181 -8.76 -0.05 -7.04
N SER A 182 -8.74 -0.50 -5.77
CA SER A 182 -9.09 -1.90 -5.45
C SER A 182 -10.46 -2.30 -5.98
N GLU A 183 -11.49 -1.50 -5.72
CA GLU A 183 -12.88 -1.77 -6.09
C GLU A 183 -13.16 -1.57 -7.59
N ALA A 184 -12.26 -0.90 -8.31
CA ALA A 184 -12.39 -0.64 -9.74
C ALA A 184 -12.05 -1.86 -10.62
N GLY A 185 -11.41 -2.89 -10.05
CA GLY A 185 -10.96 -4.06 -10.80
C GLY A 185 -11.58 -5.37 -10.33
N PHE A 186 -11.88 -6.22 -11.31
CA PHE A 186 -12.38 -7.57 -11.13
C PHE A 186 -11.42 -8.55 -11.78
N PHE A 187 -11.24 -9.71 -11.15
CA PHE A 187 -10.50 -10.81 -11.76
C PHE A 187 -11.49 -11.93 -12.08
N ILE A 188 -11.58 -12.33 -13.35
CA ILE A 188 -12.52 -13.33 -13.85
C ILE A 188 -11.75 -14.59 -14.21
N ALA A 189 -12.22 -15.73 -13.73
CA ALA A 189 -11.64 -17.04 -14.04
C ALA A 189 -12.73 -18.05 -14.37
N LYS A 190 -12.40 -19.01 -15.26
CA LYS A 190 -13.28 -20.09 -15.66
C LYS A 190 -13.04 -21.32 -14.80
N VAL A 191 -14.11 -21.99 -14.39
CA VAL A 191 -14.04 -23.28 -13.73
C VAL A 191 -13.71 -24.37 -14.76
N ASN A 192 -12.60 -25.05 -14.58
CA ASN A 192 -12.17 -26.15 -15.44
C ASN A 192 -12.74 -27.49 -14.98
N VAL A 193 -12.78 -27.72 -13.66
CA VAL A 193 -13.12 -29.02 -13.10
C VAL A 193 -13.67 -28.88 -11.69
N LEU A 194 -14.62 -29.76 -11.36
CA LEU A 194 -15.10 -29.98 -9.98
C LEU A 194 -14.60 -31.35 -9.47
N LYS A 195 -14.00 -31.34 -8.28
CA LYS A 195 -13.52 -32.58 -7.64
C LYS A 195 -14.14 -32.73 -6.27
N ASN A 196 -14.83 -33.84 -6.04
CA ASN A 196 -15.29 -34.24 -4.71
C ASN A 196 -14.17 -35.01 -3.98
N SER A 197 -13.86 -34.60 -2.78
CA SER A 197 -12.85 -35.23 -1.93
C SER A 197 -13.37 -35.28 -0.49
N GLY A 198 -14.26 -36.24 -0.22
CA GLY A 198 -14.90 -36.37 1.08
C GLY A 198 -15.75 -35.15 1.43
N ASP A 199 -15.29 -34.39 2.43
CA ASP A 199 -16.02 -33.22 2.95
C ASP A 199 -15.86 -31.98 2.08
N PHE A 200 -14.97 -31.99 1.05
CA PHE A 200 -14.66 -30.83 0.23
C PHE A 200 -15.07 -30.99 -1.23
N ILE A 201 -15.56 -29.91 -1.80
CA ILE A 201 -15.75 -29.77 -3.25
C ILE A 201 -14.74 -28.74 -3.75
N PHE A 202 -13.78 -29.21 -4.51
CA PHE A 202 -12.78 -28.33 -5.12
C PHE A 202 -13.30 -27.78 -6.46
N ALA A 203 -13.35 -26.47 -6.59
CA ALA A 203 -13.56 -25.78 -7.86
C ALA A 203 -12.20 -25.37 -8.43
N GLY A 204 -11.68 -26.16 -9.36
CA GLY A 204 -10.41 -25.92 -10.03
C GLY A 204 -10.54 -24.96 -11.18
N LEU A 205 -9.79 -23.85 -11.13
CA LEU A 205 -9.87 -22.76 -12.10
C LEU A 205 -8.81 -22.85 -13.22
N ASN A 206 -9.04 -22.13 -14.31
CA ASN A 206 -8.09 -21.96 -15.42
C ASN A 206 -6.95 -20.97 -15.10
N THR A 207 -6.79 -20.63 -13.84
CA THR A 207 -5.83 -19.66 -13.32
C THR A 207 -5.13 -20.20 -12.08
N GLY A 208 -4.22 -19.42 -11.49
CA GLY A 208 -3.50 -19.79 -10.29
C GLY A 208 -2.92 -18.61 -9.55
N LEU A 209 -2.13 -18.90 -8.51
CA LEU A 209 -1.44 -17.89 -7.67
C LEU A 209 -0.62 -16.90 -8.48
N ASN A 210 -0.13 -17.32 -9.64
CA ASN A 210 0.66 -16.49 -10.55
C ASN A 210 -0.15 -15.31 -11.15
N HIS A 211 -1.47 -15.36 -11.14
CA HIS A 211 -2.32 -14.29 -11.66
C HIS A 211 -2.98 -13.45 -10.55
N LEU A 212 -3.31 -14.05 -9.40
CA LEU A 212 -3.81 -13.34 -8.21
C LEU A 212 -3.15 -13.93 -6.95
N ILE A 213 -1.97 -13.45 -6.63
CA ILE A 213 -1.14 -14.00 -5.54
C ILE A 213 -1.63 -13.63 -4.14
N ARG A 214 -2.41 -12.57 -4.00
CA ARG A 214 -2.77 -11.98 -2.70
C ARG A 214 -3.36 -12.96 -1.69
N PRO A 215 -4.29 -13.88 -2.05
CA PRO A 215 -4.81 -14.87 -1.10
C PRO A 215 -3.70 -15.73 -0.48
N MET A 216 -2.77 -16.22 -1.28
CA MET A 216 -1.71 -17.12 -0.83
C MET A 216 -0.55 -16.39 -0.13
N PHE A 217 -0.27 -15.14 -0.51
CA PHE A 217 0.87 -14.39 0.01
C PHE A 217 0.55 -13.59 1.27
N TYR A 218 -0.67 -13.07 1.37
CA TYR A 218 -1.12 -12.19 2.46
C TYR A 218 -2.28 -12.76 3.27
N ASP A 219 -2.81 -13.95 2.95
CA ASP A 219 -4.08 -14.47 3.44
C ASP A 219 -5.24 -13.49 3.13
N ALA A 220 -5.12 -12.77 2.01
CA ALA A 220 -6.06 -11.74 1.65
C ALA A 220 -7.40 -12.34 1.20
N TYR A 221 -8.47 -11.88 1.84
CA TYR A 221 -9.81 -12.21 1.39
C TYR A 221 -10.13 -11.49 0.09
N HIS A 222 -10.74 -12.20 -0.87
CA HIS A 222 -11.48 -11.65 -2.00
C HIS A 222 -12.87 -12.25 -2.01
N HIS A 223 -13.89 -11.44 -2.17
CA HIS A 223 -15.24 -11.96 -2.41
C HIS A 223 -15.26 -12.66 -3.77
N ILE A 224 -15.89 -13.83 -3.82
CA ILE A 224 -15.97 -14.65 -5.04
C ILE A 224 -17.44 -14.95 -5.29
N ASP A 225 -17.88 -14.72 -6.53
CA ASP A 225 -19.26 -15.00 -6.94
C ASP A 225 -19.29 -15.75 -8.27
N ASN A 226 -20.37 -16.53 -8.50
CA ASN A 226 -20.62 -17.20 -9.76
C ASN A 226 -21.49 -16.32 -10.65
N ILE A 227 -20.88 -15.67 -11.63
CA ILE A 227 -21.58 -14.76 -12.55
C ILE A 227 -22.30 -15.51 -13.68
N SER A 228 -21.98 -16.78 -13.93
CA SER A 228 -22.71 -17.59 -14.91
C SER A 228 -24.04 -18.07 -14.37
N SER A 229 -24.14 -18.34 -13.07
CA SER A 229 -25.33 -18.94 -12.45
C SER A 229 -25.64 -18.27 -11.09
N PRO A 230 -25.84 -16.95 -11.03
CA PRO A 230 -25.91 -16.18 -9.77
C PRO A 230 -27.16 -16.46 -8.92
N LYS A 231 -28.16 -17.17 -9.47
CA LYS A 231 -29.42 -17.49 -8.77
C LYS A 231 -29.45 -18.91 -8.23
N ASN A 232 -28.41 -19.70 -8.46
CA ASN A 232 -28.32 -21.05 -7.93
C ASN A 232 -28.29 -21.05 -6.39
N PRO A 233 -28.73 -22.12 -5.74
CA PRO A 233 -28.55 -22.30 -4.29
C PRO A 233 -27.08 -22.18 -3.89
N MET A 234 -26.82 -21.63 -2.71
CA MET A 234 -25.45 -21.51 -2.19
C MET A 234 -24.90 -22.89 -1.79
N LYS A 235 -23.64 -23.14 -2.13
CA LYS A 235 -22.92 -24.36 -1.78
C LYS A 235 -21.49 -24.04 -1.38
N GLN A 236 -20.88 -24.88 -0.54
CA GLN A 236 -19.52 -24.66 -0.04
C GLN A 236 -18.49 -25.23 -1.01
N TYR A 237 -17.45 -24.44 -1.30
CA TYR A 237 -16.35 -24.81 -2.19
C TYR A 237 -14.99 -24.44 -1.60
N ALA A 238 -13.98 -25.26 -1.91
CA ALA A 238 -12.59 -24.87 -1.91
C ALA A 238 -12.24 -24.39 -3.33
N VAL A 239 -11.93 -23.11 -3.49
CA VAL A 239 -11.60 -22.53 -4.79
C VAL A 239 -10.09 -22.58 -4.99
N VAL A 240 -9.64 -23.34 -5.99
CA VAL A 240 -8.23 -23.66 -6.20
C VAL A 240 -7.77 -23.32 -7.62
N GLY A 241 -6.50 -23.03 -7.75
CA GLY A 241 -5.88 -22.82 -9.05
C GLY A 241 -5.37 -24.11 -9.70
N ASN A 242 -4.60 -23.95 -10.76
CA ASN A 242 -4.03 -25.05 -11.55
C ASN A 242 -2.50 -25.07 -11.57
N ILE A 243 -1.88 -24.39 -10.60
CA ILE A 243 -0.44 -24.37 -10.39
C ILE A 243 -0.07 -25.54 -9.44
N CYS A 244 1.18 -26.00 -9.48
CA CYS A 244 1.62 -27.19 -8.75
C CYS A 244 1.81 -26.98 -7.23
N GLU A 245 1.88 -25.76 -6.77
CA GLU A 245 1.84 -25.42 -5.34
C GLU A 245 0.41 -25.56 -4.79
N THR A 246 0.26 -25.54 -3.44
CA THR A 246 -1.06 -25.41 -2.81
C THR A 246 -1.64 -24.03 -3.15
N ASP A 247 -2.35 -24.00 -4.25
CA ASP A 247 -2.79 -22.83 -4.99
C ASP A 247 -4.27 -22.58 -4.66
N THR A 248 -4.55 -22.24 -3.40
CA THR A 248 -5.92 -22.09 -2.89
C THR A 248 -6.29 -20.62 -2.72
N PHE A 249 -7.26 -20.15 -3.50
CA PHE A 249 -7.81 -18.80 -3.38
C PHE A 249 -8.74 -18.65 -2.19
N ALA A 250 -9.49 -19.69 -1.85
CA ALA A 250 -10.42 -19.67 -0.72
C ALA A 250 -10.77 -21.07 -0.25
N TRP A 251 -10.92 -21.23 1.07
CA TRP A 251 -11.50 -22.38 1.72
C TRP A 251 -12.93 -22.07 2.18
N ASP A 252 -13.78 -23.09 2.24
CA ASP A 252 -15.14 -23.03 2.78
C ASP A 252 -15.94 -21.82 2.29
N ARG A 253 -15.83 -21.55 0.99
CA ARG A 253 -16.49 -20.39 0.40
C ARG A 253 -17.90 -20.75 -0.08
N ALA A 254 -18.90 -20.06 0.50
CA ALA A 254 -20.28 -20.15 0.01
C ALA A 254 -20.40 -19.37 -1.31
N ILE A 255 -20.69 -20.09 -2.39
CA ILE A 255 -20.84 -19.55 -3.76
C ILE A 255 -22.10 -20.18 -4.36
N PRO A 256 -22.89 -19.47 -5.23
CA PRO A 256 -23.96 -20.08 -6.00
C PRO A 256 -23.46 -21.32 -6.72
N GLU A 257 -24.22 -22.42 -6.65
CA GLU A 257 -23.81 -23.74 -7.15
C GLU A 257 -23.14 -23.65 -8.52
N ILE A 258 -21.93 -24.22 -8.57
CA ILE A 258 -20.99 -24.11 -9.70
C ILE A 258 -21.13 -25.36 -10.59
N THR A 259 -21.08 -25.13 -11.91
CA THR A 259 -20.84 -26.16 -12.92
C THR A 259 -19.53 -25.93 -13.66
N GLU A 260 -18.95 -27.00 -14.22
CA GLU A 260 -17.76 -26.88 -15.06
C GLU A 260 -18.05 -25.99 -16.27
N GLY A 261 -17.18 -25.02 -16.51
CA GLY A 261 -17.35 -24.00 -17.52
C GLY A 261 -17.88 -22.66 -17.02
N ASP A 262 -18.44 -22.59 -15.80
CA ASP A 262 -18.90 -21.35 -15.19
C ASP A 262 -17.75 -20.35 -15.01
N LEU A 263 -18.12 -19.07 -15.01
CA LEU A 263 -17.21 -17.96 -14.74
C LEU A 263 -17.40 -17.48 -13.30
N LEU A 264 -16.30 -17.46 -12.57
CA LEU A 264 -16.23 -16.86 -11.23
C LEU A 264 -15.57 -15.49 -11.32
N VAL A 265 -16.09 -14.54 -10.55
CA VAL A 265 -15.52 -13.20 -10.39
C VAL A 265 -14.94 -13.04 -8.99
N PHE A 266 -13.72 -12.53 -8.93
CA PHE A 266 -13.06 -12.10 -7.70
C PHE A 266 -13.13 -10.58 -7.64
N TYR A 267 -13.74 -10.05 -6.59
CA TYR A 267 -13.90 -8.62 -6.39
C TYR A 267 -12.62 -7.99 -5.84
N ASN A 268 -12.53 -6.68 -5.94
CA ASN A 268 -11.43 -5.87 -5.39
C ASN A 268 -10.04 -6.27 -5.90
N ALA A 269 -9.94 -6.66 -7.17
CA ALA A 269 -8.70 -7.06 -7.82
C ALA A 269 -7.95 -5.89 -8.51
N GLY A 270 -8.45 -4.66 -8.43
CA GLY A 270 -7.87 -3.49 -9.10
C GLY A 270 -6.56 -3.00 -8.50
N ALA A 271 -6.23 -3.39 -7.25
CA ALA A 271 -4.94 -3.11 -6.65
C ALA A 271 -4.20 -4.41 -6.35
N TYR A 272 -2.94 -4.49 -6.80
CA TYR A 272 -2.04 -5.63 -6.57
C TYR A 272 -2.56 -6.97 -7.13
N GLY A 273 -3.52 -6.94 -8.06
CA GLY A 273 -3.91 -8.07 -8.87
C GLY A 273 -2.93 -8.25 -10.03
N TYR A 274 -3.10 -7.46 -11.08
CA TYR A 274 -2.29 -7.56 -12.30
C TYR A 274 -0.81 -7.18 -12.09
N GLU A 275 -0.52 -6.18 -11.26
CA GLU A 275 0.85 -5.70 -11.00
C GLU A 275 1.73 -6.78 -10.35
N MET A 276 1.15 -7.63 -9.50
CA MET A 276 1.86 -8.75 -8.89
C MET A 276 1.75 -10.05 -9.70
N ALA A 277 0.98 -10.06 -10.80
CA ALA A 277 0.88 -11.23 -11.66
C ALA A 277 2.20 -11.51 -12.37
N SER A 278 2.49 -12.80 -12.57
CA SER A 278 3.71 -13.28 -13.21
C SER A 278 3.43 -14.33 -14.27
N ASN A 279 4.45 -14.68 -15.05
CA ASN A 279 4.41 -15.76 -16.04
C ASN A 279 4.88 -17.11 -15.45
N TYR A 280 4.74 -17.29 -14.15
CA TYR A 280 5.15 -18.52 -13.49
C TYR A 280 4.51 -19.76 -14.12
N ASN A 281 5.24 -20.86 -14.20
CA ASN A 281 4.89 -22.09 -14.91
C ASN A 281 4.57 -21.88 -16.40
N ALA A 282 5.22 -20.88 -17.04
CA ALA A 282 5.03 -20.52 -18.44
C ALA A 282 3.58 -20.18 -18.81
N ARG A 283 2.78 -19.72 -17.83
CA ARG A 283 1.42 -19.22 -18.06
C ARG A 283 1.46 -17.72 -18.22
N PHE A 284 0.91 -17.22 -19.32
CA PHE A 284 0.84 -15.79 -19.60
C PHE A 284 -0.09 -15.09 -18.61
N LYS A 285 0.22 -13.83 -18.31
CA LYS A 285 -0.68 -12.96 -17.56
C LYS A 285 -2.06 -12.89 -18.22
N PRO A 286 -3.15 -12.73 -17.44
CA PRO A 286 -4.48 -12.54 -18.00
C PRO A 286 -4.55 -11.24 -18.84
N ALA A 287 -5.45 -11.19 -19.80
CA ALA A 287 -5.73 -9.96 -20.52
C ALA A 287 -6.35 -8.92 -19.57
N GLN A 288 -6.02 -7.65 -19.79
CA GLN A 288 -6.75 -6.52 -19.21
C GLN A 288 -7.68 -5.94 -20.28
N VAL A 289 -8.92 -5.64 -19.89
CA VAL A 289 -9.98 -5.10 -20.76
C VAL A 289 -10.52 -3.81 -20.18
#